data_6770e5d644930284a1ba8ce631e5d2b3
#
_entry.id   6770e5d644930284a1ba8ce631e5d2b3
#
_cell.length_a   1.000
_cell.length_b   1.000
_cell.length_c   1.000
_cell.angle_alpha   90.00
_cell.angle_beta   90.00
_cell.angle_gamma   90.00
#
_symmetry.space_group_name_H-M   'P 1'
#
loop_
_entity.id
_entity.type
_entity.pdbx_description
1 polymer ?
#
loop_
_entity_poly.entity_id
_entity_poly.type
_entity_poly.pdbx_seq_one_letter_code
_entity_poly.pdbx_strand_id
1 'polypeptide(L)'
;CFPCHGPDAGKRKAKLRLDQRESAVGTARSGRRAIVPGDALASELVRRITAEDEDDRMPPADQALVMSPGQVSTLKKWIEQGGEYRKHWSFEPPKKAPLPALEDSRRVVNDIDRFVFARLEYEGLAPAPEASRESLVRSVSFDLTGLPPTLEEVDGFLSDKSRKFYARM
;
A
#
# COMPACT_ATOMS: atom_id res chain seq x y z
N CYS A 1 -4.23 6.98 20.12
CA CYS A 1 -5.66 7.09 19.72
C CYS A 1 -6.33 5.72 19.58
N PHE A 2 -5.74 4.80 18.79
CA PHE A 2 -6.35 3.53 18.43
C PHE A 2 -6.74 2.61 19.62
N PRO A 3 -5.94 2.44 20.69
CA PRO A 3 -6.35 1.61 21.84
C PRO A 3 -7.64 2.07 22.52
N CYS A 4 -7.89 3.39 22.55
CA CYS A 4 -9.06 3.97 23.24
C CYS A 4 -10.19 4.40 22.29
N HIS A 5 -9.92 4.58 21.00
CA HIS A 5 -10.87 5.05 20.00
C HIS A 5 -10.89 4.17 18.74
N GLY A 6 -10.54 2.90 18.89
CA GLY A 6 -10.52 1.87 17.85
C GLY A 6 -11.69 0.88 17.96
N PRO A 7 -11.54 -0.31 17.32
CA PRO A 7 -12.60 -1.31 17.21
C PRO A 7 -12.93 -2.02 18.54
N ASP A 8 -12.01 -2.10 19.51
CA ASP A 8 -12.22 -2.79 20.76
C ASP A 8 -13.29 -2.09 21.61
N ALA A 9 -14.47 -2.70 21.71
CA ALA A 9 -15.60 -2.15 22.46
C ALA A 9 -15.34 -2.06 23.97
N GLY A 10 -14.53 -2.98 24.53
CA GLY A 10 -14.23 -3.03 25.97
C GLY A 10 -13.31 -1.91 26.43
N LYS A 11 -12.42 -1.45 25.54
CA LYS A 11 -11.46 -0.37 25.83
C LYS A 11 -11.91 0.99 25.32
N ARG A 12 -12.98 1.04 24.52
CA ARG A 12 -13.43 2.26 23.84
C ARG A 12 -13.89 3.33 24.82
N LYS A 13 -13.30 4.52 24.69
CA LYS A 13 -13.69 5.71 25.45
C LYS A 13 -14.64 6.59 24.65
N ALA A 14 -15.52 7.30 25.37
CA ALA A 14 -16.49 8.25 24.80
C ALA A 14 -17.38 7.71 23.67
N LYS A 15 -17.44 6.40 23.44
CA LYS A 15 -18.10 5.74 22.29
C LYS A 15 -17.57 6.20 20.92
N LEU A 16 -16.43 6.87 20.87
CA LEU A 16 -15.83 7.42 19.65
C LEU A 16 -14.97 6.35 18.95
N ARG A 17 -15.16 6.21 17.64
CA ARG A 17 -14.37 5.38 16.75
C ARG A 17 -13.66 6.26 15.71
N LEU A 18 -12.38 6.47 15.92
CA LEU A 18 -11.55 7.22 14.97
C LEU A 18 -11.09 6.39 13.77
N ASP A 19 -11.32 5.10 13.79
CA ASP A 19 -11.10 4.18 12.67
C ASP A 19 -12.29 4.10 11.71
N GLN A 20 -13.40 4.76 12.03
CA GLN A 20 -14.60 4.83 11.19
C GLN A 20 -14.96 6.28 10.91
N ARG A 21 -15.05 6.63 9.62
CA ARG A 21 -15.35 7.99 9.18
C ARG A 21 -16.64 8.52 9.77
N GLU A 22 -17.71 7.74 9.72
CA GLU A 22 -19.05 8.12 10.20
C GLU A 22 -19.02 8.51 11.67
N SER A 23 -18.27 7.77 12.48
CA SER A 23 -18.10 8.07 13.91
C SER A 23 -17.22 9.30 14.14
N ALA A 24 -16.15 9.45 13.37
CA ALA A 24 -15.20 10.54 13.55
C ALA A 24 -15.77 11.91 13.14
N VAL A 25 -16.55 11.95 12.04
CA VAL A 25 -17.19 13.20 11.56
C VAL A 25 -18.59 13.43 12.18
N GLY A 26 -19.15 12.42 12.85
CA GLY A 26 -20.40 12.54 13.55
C GLY A 26 -20.30 13.40 14.81
N THR A 27 -21.45 13.80 15.35
CA THR A 27 -21.50 14.55 16.60
C THR A 27 -21.26 13.63 17.79
N ALA A 28 -20.21 13.89 18.56
CA ALA A 28 -19.90 13.15 19.78
C ALA A 28 -20.86 13.55 20.93
N ARG A 29 -20.79 12.82 22.07
CA ARG A 29 -21.58 13.13 23.27
C ARG A 29 -21.36 14.54 23.80
N SER A 30 -20.21 15.14 23.53
CA SER A 30 -19.88 16.53 23.89
C SER A 30 -20.64 17.58 23.06
N GLY A 31 -21.43 17.17 22.06
CA GLY A 31 -22.05 18.07 21.08
C GLY A 31 -21.09 18.55 19.99
N ARG A 32 -19.81 18.17 20.05
CA ARG A 32 -18.78 18.56 19.06
C ARG A 32 -18.45 17.41 18.15
N ARG A 33 -17.91 17.72 16.96
CA ARG A 33 -17.40 16.70 16.04
C ARG A 33 -15.93 16.45 16.31
N ALA A 34 -15.52 15.18 16.35
CA ALA A 34 -14.10 14.86 16.51
C ALA A 34 -13.29 15.37 15.31
N ILE A 35 -13.82 15.22 14.11
CA ILE A 35 -13.22 15.74 12.87
C ILE A 35 -14.27 16.54 12.10
N VAL A 36 -13.92 17.77 11.73
CA VAL A 36 -14.67 18.59 10.78
C VAL A 36 -13.86 18.62 9.49
N PRO A 37 -14.28 17.89 8.43
CA PRO A 37 -13.54 17.85 7.18
C PRO A 37 -13.31 19.25 6.60
N GLY A 38 -12.07 19.56 6.26
CA GLY A 38 -11.66 20.88 5.74
C GLY A 38 -11.38 21.94 6.81
N ASP A 39 -11.71 21.68 8.08
CA ASP A 39 -11.51 22.66 9.17
C ASP A 39 -10.83 21.99 10.38
N ALA A 40 -9.51 22.14 10.46
CA ALA A 40 -8.72 21.62 11.56
C ALA A 40 -9.00 22.35 12.88
N LEU A 41 -9.31 23.64 12.85
CA LEU A 41 -9.54 24.43 14.07
C LEU A 41 -10.90 24.11 14.72
N ALA A 42 -11.92 23.84 13.92
CA ALA A 42 -13.23 23.40 14.41
C ALA A 42 -13.25 21.94 14.88
N SER A 43 -12.18 21.19 14.63
CA SER A 43 -12.09 19.76 14.98
C SER A 43 -11.71 19.56 16.43
N GLU A 44 -12.57 18.89 17.22
CA GLU A 44 -12.32 18.57 18.63
C GLU A 44 -11.05 17.73 18.82
N LEU A 45 -10.71 16.87 17.87
CA LEU A 45 -9.47 16.10 17.86
C LEU A 45 -8.26 17.03 17.95
N VAL A 46 -8.21 18.07 17.11
CA VAL A 46 -7.10 19.03 17.11
C VAL A 46 -7.04 19.80 18.43
N ARG A 47 -8.19 20.28 18.91
CA ARG A 47 -8.26 20.96 20.20
C ARG A 47 -7.65 20.11 21.30
N ARG A 48 -8.02 18.82 21.37
CA ARG A 48 -7.53 17.93 22.43
C ARG A 48 -6.08 17.51 22.29
N ILE A 49 -5.57 17.29 21.10
CA ILE A 49 -4.14 16.92 20.92
C ILE A 49 -3.18 18.11 21.12
N THR A 50 -3.71 19.33 21.14
CA THR A 50 -2.94 20.57 21.37
C THR A 50 -3.30 21.25 22.68
N ALA A 51 -4.16 20.65 23.51
CA ALA A 51 -4.52 21.21 24.81
C ALA A 51 -3.32 21.31 25.75
N GLU A 52 -3.16 22.43 26.43
CA GLU A 52 -2.17 22.63 27.48
C GLU A 52 -2.62 21.99 28.80
N ASP A 53 -3.93 22.05 29.06
CA ASP A 53 -4.58 21.44 30.22
C ASP A 53 -4.51 19.90 30.10
N GLU A 54 -3.96 19.26 31.11
CA GLU A 54 -3.76 17.80 31.17
C GLU A 54 -5.09 17.02 31.19
N ASP A 55 -6.14 17.57 31.77
CA ASP A 55 -7.47 16.96 31.85
C ASP A 55 -8.17 16.95 30.49
N ASP A 56 -7.85 17.92 29.65
CA ASP A 56 -8.39 18.07 28.30
C ASP A 56 -7.53 17.41 27.22
N ARG A 57 -6.25 17.19 27.53
CA ARG A 57 -5.27 16.69 26.53
C ARG A 57 -5.48 15.21 26.17
N MET A 58 -5.27 14.94 24.89
CA MET A 58 -5.23 13.57 24.34
C MET A 58 -3.93 13.32 23.57
N PRO A 59 -3.25 12.18 23.79
CA PRO A 59 -3.54 11.17 24.81
C PRO A 59 -3.40 11.73 26.24
N PRO A 60 -4.14 11.14 27.23
CA PRO A 60 -4.01 11.53 28.63
C PRO A 60 -2.58 11.35 29.14
N ALA A 61 -2.20 12.12 30.16
CA ALA A 61 -0.84 12.16 30.69
C ALA A 61 -0.36 10.81 31.27
N ASP A 62 -1.27 9.96 31.75
CA ASP A 62 -1.00 8.62 32.22
C ASP A 62 -0.66 7.60 31.13
N GLN A 63 -0.91 7.97 29.87
CA GLN A 63 -0.50 7.18 28.70
C GLN A 63 0.88 7.65 28.25
N ALA A 64 1.86 6.74 28.22
CA ALA A 64 3.25 7.03 27.81
C ALA A 64 3.43 7.49 26.33
N LEU A 65 2.37 7.97 25.69
CA LEU A 65 2.30 8.36 24.28
C LEU A 65 2.09 9.87 24.16
N VAL A 66 3.18 10.59 23.95
CA VAL A 66 3.14 12.02 23.60
C VAL A 66 3.22 12.18 22.10
N MET A 67 2.32 12.96 21.52
CA MET A 67 2.37 13.27 20.09
C MET A 67 3.46 14.31 19.80
N SER A 68 4.32 14.01 18.82
CA SER A 68 5.31 14.99 18.37
C SER A 68 4.66 16.14 17.59
N PRO A 69 5.28 17.34 17.55
CA PRO A 69 4.77 18.45 16.75
C PRO A 69 4.56 18.11 15.27
N GLY A 70 5.42 17.26 14.69
CA GLY A 70 5.27 16.77 13.33
C GLY A 70 4.02 15.90 13.13
N GLN A 71 3.69 15.04 14.08
CA GLN A 71 2.46 14.24 14.03
C GLN A 71 1.21 15.10 14.15
N VAL A 72 1.23 16.12 15.02
CA VAL A 72 0.14 17.09 15.15
C VAL A 72 -0.06 17.85 13.84
N SER A 73 1.04 18.34 13.24
CA SER A 73 1.00 19.05 11.94
C SER A 73 0.44 18.16 10.83
N THR A 74 0.84 16.88 10.78
CA THR A 74 0.33 15.92 9.80
C THR A 74 -1.18 15.71 9.93
N LEU A 75 -1.69 15.58 11.16
CA LEU A 75 -3.12 15.42 11.40
C LEU A 75 -3.92 16.67 11.04
N LYS A 76 -3.42 17.87 11.37
CA LYS A 76 -4.04 19.14 10.96
C LYS A 76 -4.15 19.21 9.44
N LYS A 77 -3.04 18.99 8.74
CA LYS A 77 -3.00 19.01 7.27
C LYS A 77 -3.94 17.97 6.65
N TRP A 78 -4.01 16.76 7.20
CA TRP A 78 -4.94 15.75 6.72
C TRP A 78 -6.40 16.17 6.87
N ILE A 79 -6.77 16.78 7.99
CA ILE A 79 -8.14 17.29 8.21
C ILE A 79 -8.43 18.44 7.24
N GLU A 80 -7.52 19.39 7.05
CA GLU A 80 -7.64 20.50 6.10
C GLU A 80 -7.83 20.02 4.65
N GLN A 81 -7.24 18.88 4.30
CA GLN A 81 -7.42 18.22 3.00
C GLN A 81 -8.73 17.43 2.89
N GLY A 82 -9.62 17.51 3.88
CA GLY A 82 -10.92 16.85 3.86
C GLY A 82 -11.05 15.63 4.76
N GLY A 83 -9.99 15.21 5.45
CA GLY A 83 -10.03 14.09 6.39
C GLY A 83 -10.52 12.79 5.76
N GLU A 84 -10.05 12.47 4.55
CA GLU A 84 -10.51 11.30 3.81
C GLU A 84 -10.06 9.99 4.45
N TYR A 85 -11.01 9.08 4.63
CA TYR A 85 -10.78 7.71 5.07
C TYR A 85 -10.76 6.79 3.86
N ARG A 86 -9.65 6.09 3.65
CA ARG A 86 -9.56 5.06 2.61
C ARG A 86 -9.50 3.67 3.25
N LYS A 87 -10.13 2.71 2.61
CA LYS A 87 -9.94 1.31 2.97
C LYS A 87 -8.48 0.92 2.71
N HIS A 88 -8.00 -0.06 3.48
CA HIS A 88 -6.69 -0.63 3.18
C HIS A 88 -6.69 -1.20 1.75
N TRP A 89 -5.63 -0.95 1.00
CA TRP A 89 -5.52 -1.30 -0.42
C TRP A 89 -5.85 -2.78 -0.72
N SER A 90 -5.57 -3.70 0.22
CA SER A 90 -5.87 -5.13 0.06
C SER A 90 -7.38 -5.45 0.02
N PHE A 91 -8.24 -4.51 0.43
CA PHE A 91 -9.70 -4.63 0.37
C PHE A 91 -10.31 -3.81 -0.76
N GLU A 92 -9.49 -3.18 -1.58
CA GLU A 92 -9.95 -2.50 -2.79
C GLU A 92 -9.80 -3.43 -4.00
N PRO A 93 -10.83 -3.57 -4.84
CA PRO A 93 -10.69 -4.34 -6.07
C PRO A 93 -9.55 -3.76 -6.93
N PRO A 94 -8.68 -4.60 -7.50
CA PRO A 94 -7.60 -4.13 -8.35
C PRO A 94 -8.17 -3.40 -9.58
N LYS A 95 -7.60 -2.23 -9.87
CA LYS A 95 -7.94 -1.46 -11.06
C LYS A 95 -6.82 -1.62 -12.08
N LYS A 96 -7.20 -1.85 -13.34
CA LYS A 96 -6.22 -1.91 -14.43
C LYS A 96 -5.56 -0.54 -14.57
N ALA A 97 -4.24 -0.48 -14.33
CA ALA A 97 -3.46 0.73 -14.54
C ALA A 97 -3.32 1.04 -16.04
N PRO A 98 -3.22 2.31 -16.45
CA PRO A 98 -2.86 2.64 -17.81
C PRO A 98 -1.48 2.09 -18.14
N LEU A 99 -1.33 1.56 -19.36
CA LEU A 99 -0.05 1.04 -19.81
C LEU A 99 0.92 2.21 -20.06
N PRO A 100 2.16 2.14 -19.54
CA PRO A 100 3.15 3.17 -19.78
C PRO A 100 3.56 3.20 -21.26
N ALA A 101 3.85 4.40 -21.75
CA ALA A 101 4.53 4.58 -23.04
C ALA A 101 5.99 4.19 -22.87
N LEU A 102 6.58 3.64 -23.92
CA LEU A 102 8.00 3.23 -23.99
C LEU A 102 8.65 3.88 -25.19
N GLU A 103 9.92 4.22 -25.07
CA GLU A 103 10.75 4.67 -26.18
C GLU A 103 11.03 3.51 -27.16
N ASP A 104 11.30 2.31 -26.61
CA ASP A 104 11.51 1.09 -27.38
C ASP A 104 10.56 -0.04 -26.93
N SER A 105 9.60 -0.39 -27.79
CA SER A 105 8.65 -1.47 -27.55
C SER A 105 8.94 -2.78 -28.29
N ARG A 106 10.07 -2.89 -29.00
CA ARG A 106 10.39 -4.07 -29.84
C ARG A 106 10.50 -5.38 -29.07
N ARG A 107 10.82 -5.32 -27.79
CA ARG A 107 10.96 -6.49 -26.90
C ARG A 107 9.72 -6.76 -26.05
N VAL A 108 8.67 -5.98 -26.21
CA VAL A 108 7.43 -6.13 -25.46
C VAL A 108 6.63 -7.32 -26.01
N VAL A 109 6.37 -8.30 -25.17
CA VAL A 109 5.54 -9.48 -25.48
C VAL A 109 4.15 -9.36 -24.84
N ASN A 110 4.07 -8.74 -23.66
CA ASN A 110 2.84 -8.60 -22.90
C ASN A 110 2.78 -7.28 -22.11
N ASP A 111 1.65 -7.02 -21.44
CA ASP A 111 1.44 -5.79 -20.68
C ASP A 111 2.41 -5.64 -19.49
N ILE A 112 2.87 -6.74 -18.89
CA ILE A 112 3.82 -6.71 -17.75
C ILE A 112 5.16 -6.16 -18.22
N ASP A 113 5.61 -6.56 -19.42
CA ASP A 113 6.87 -6.08 -19.98
C ASP A 113 6.88 -4.56 -20.10
N ARG A 114 5.74 -3.93 -20.41
CA ARG A 114 5.64 -2.47 -20.49
C ARG A 114 5.99 -1.80 -19.16
N PHE A 115 5.50 -2.33 -18.05
CA PHE A 115 5.83 -1.79 -16.73
C PHE A 115 7.30 -2.03 -16.36
N VAL A 116 7.83 -3.21 -16.67
CA VAL A 116 9.24 -3.54 -16.43
C VAL A 116 10.15 -2.63 -17.24
N PHE A 117 9.90 -2.51 -18.54
CA PHE A 117 10.74 -1.70 -19.42
C PHE A 117 10.63 -0.20 -19.13
N ALA A 118 9.44 0.30 -18.80
CA ALA A 118 9.30 1.69 -18.35
C ALA A 118 10.10 1.98 -17.09
N ARG A 119 10.17 1.01 -16.16
CA ARG A 119 11.03 1.17 -14.99
C ARG A 119 12.50 1.15 -15.33
N LEU A 120 12.92 0.26 -16.22
CA LEU A 120 14.32 0.22 -16.70
C LEU A 120 14.69 1.52 -17.40
N GLU A 121 13.86 2.05 -18.30
CA GLU A 121 14.07 3.33 -18.97
C GLU A 121 14.19 4.48 -17.94
N TYR A 122 13.30 4.52 -16.95
CA TYR A 122 13.37 5.52 -15.88
C TYR A 122 14.68 5.50 -15.09
N GLU A 123 15.24 4.30 -14.84
CA GLU A 123 16.52 4.12 -14.14
C GLU A 123 17.74 4.23 -15.09
N GLY A 124 17.54 4.47 -16.38
CA GLY A 124 18.61 4.52 -17.39
C GLY A 124 19.28 3.15 -17.62
N LEU A 125 18.56 2.06 -17.38
CA LEU A 125 19.05 0.70 -17.53
C LEU A 125 18.51 0.06 -18.80
N ALA A 126 19.35 -0.70 -19.50
CA ALA A 126 18.92 -1.54 -20.61
C ALA A 126 18.55 -2.95 -20.09
N PRO A 127 17.53 -3.60 -20.68
CA PRO A 127 17.24 -5.00 -20.36
C PRO A 127 18.41 -5.90 -20.76
N ALA A 128 18.73 -6.87 -19.89
CA ALA A 128 19.77 -7.86 -20.17
C ALA A 128 19.46 -8.65 -21.46
N PRO A 129 20.48 -9.22 -22.14
CA PRO A 129 20.26 -10.20 -23.20
C PRO A 129 19.45 -11.39 -22.70
N GLU A 130 18.77 -12.06 -23.63
CA GLU A 130 18.08 -13.31 -23.30
C GLU A 130 19.08 -14.36 -22.78
N ALA A 131 18.69 -15.06 -21.72
CA ALA A 131 19.51 -16.11 -21.13
C ALA A 131 19.65 -17.30 -22.08
N SER A 132 20.71 -18.11 -21.91
CA SER A 132 20.85 -19.35 -22.67
C SER A 132 19.69 -20.32 -22.39
N ARG A 133 19.40 -21.21 -23.33
CA ARG A 133 18.30 -22.18 -23.18
C ARG A 133 18.50 -23.08 -21.97
N GLU A 134 19.72 -23.45 -21.63
CA GLU A 134 20.07 -24.21 -20.44
C GLU A 134 19.71 -23.44 -19.17
N SER A 135 20.03 -22.14 -19.13
CA SER A 135 19.67 -21.28 -18.00
C SER A 135 18.16 -21.10 -17.90
N LEU A 136 17.46 -20.98 -19.03
CA LEU A 136 16.00 -20.81 -19.06
C LEU A 136 15.28 -22.04 -18.51
N VAL A 137 15.61 -23.27 -18.99
CA VAL A 137 14.98 -24.50 -18.52
C VAL A 137 15.19 -24.69 -17.02
N ARG A 138 16.42 -24.40 -16.55
CA ARG A 138 16.74 -24.50 -15.12
C ARG A 138 15.90 -23.51 -14.30
N SER A 139 15.84 -22.24 -14.69
CA SER A 139 15.11 -21.21 -13.96
C SER A 139 13.62 -21.51 -13.90
N VAL A 140 13.01 -21.87 -15.03
CA VAL A 140 11.58 -22.18 -15.09
C VAL A 140 11.23 -23.41 -14.26
N SER A 141 12.06 -24.47 -14.28
CA SER A 141 11.86 -25.64 -13.41
C SER A 141 11.86 -25.24 -11.94
N PHE A 142 12.85 -24.47 -11.50
CA PHE A 142 12.90 -24.01 -10.11
C PHE A 142 11.70 -23.14 -9.73
N ASP A 143 11.29 -22.24 -10.61
CA ASP A 143 10.17 -21.33 -10.35
C ASP A 143 8.83 -22.07 -10.25
N LEU A 144 8.62 -23.11 -11.06
CA LEU A 144 7.36 -23.85 -11.10
C LEU A 144 7.29 -25.02 -10.11
N THR A 145 8.40 -25.72 -9.91
CA THR A 145 8.41 -26.98 -9.15
C THR A 145 9.26 -26.94 -7.87
N GLY A 146 10.13 -25.95 -7.75
CA GLY A 146 11.14 -25.87 -6.69
C GLY A 146 12.30 -26.88 -6.86
N LEU A 147 12.35 -27.62 -7.97
CA LEU A 147 13.35 -28.64 -8.26
C LEU A 147 14.12 -28.35 -9.55
N PRO A 148 15.38 -28.82 -9.67
CA PRO A 148 16.09 -28.75 -10.93
C PRO A 148 15.43 -29.67 -11.96
N PRO A 149 15.53 -29.36 -13.27
CA PRO A 149 15.05 -30.21 -14.32
C PRO A 149 15.88 -31.50 -14.39
N THR A 150 15.26 -32.61 -14.81
CA THR A 150 15.95 -33.85 -15.14
C THR A 150 16.76 -33.69 -16.43
N LEU A 151 17.73 -34.58 -16.67
CA LEU A 151 18.52 -34.58 -17.90
C LEU A 151 17.64 -34.75 -19.14
N GLU A 152 16.61 -35.60 -19.06
CA GLU A 152 15.66 -35.82 -20.15
C GLU A 152 14.86 -34.57 -20.49
N GLU A 153 14.39 -33.82 -19.48
CA GLU A 153 13.70 -32.54 -19.67
C GLU A 153 14.63 -31.51 -20.29
N VAL A 154 15.89 -31.44 -19.86
CA VAL A 154 16.90 -30.55 -20.46
C VAL A 154 17.12 -30.89 -21.92
N ASP A 155 17.38 -32.17 -22.25
CA ASP A 155 17.64 -32.62 -23.62
C ASP A 155 16.41 -32.39 -24.53
N GLY A 156 15.21 -32.68 -24.01
CA GLY A 156 13.96 -32.40 -24.71
C GLY A 156 13.76 -30.93 -25.00
N PHE A 157 13.99 -30.06 -24.02
CA PHE A 157 13.88 -28.63 -24.19
C PHE A 157 14.93 -28.05 -25.17
N LEU A 158 16.17 -28.49 -25.09
CA LEU A 158 17.24 -28.03 -25.98
C LEU A 158 17.03 -28.47 -27.42
N SER A 159 16.42 -29.64 -27.64
CA SER A 159 16.12 -30.16 -28.97
C SER A 159 14.87 -29.56 -29.60
N ASP A 160 13.92 -29.01 -28.82
CA ASP A 160 12.70 -28.37 -29.37
C ASP A 160 13.01 -27.02 -30.02
N LYS A 161 12.95 -26.99 -31.36
CA LYS A 161 13.15 -25.78 -32.15
C LYS A 161 11.87 -25.01 -32.45
N SER A 162 10.73 -25.41 -31.87
CA SER A 162 9.44 -24.73 -32.08
C SER A 162 9.42 -23.36 -31.41
N ARG A 163 8.59 -22.43 -31.93
CA ARG A 163 8.37 -21.14 -31.29
C ARG A 163 7.60 -21.22 -29.94
N LYS A 164 7.02 -22.39 -29.65
CA LYS A 164 6.23 -22.65 -28.43
C LYS A 164 6.99 -23.50 -27.41
N PHE A 165 8.31 -23.60 -27.52
CA PHE A 165 9.12 -24.43 -26.62
C PHE A 165 8.92 -24.06 -25.14
N TYR A 166 8.76 -22.79 -24.84
CA TYR A 166 8.47 -22.29 -23.49
C TYR A 166 7.13 -22.76 -22.92
N ALA A 167 6.10 -22.89 -23.74
CA ALA A 167 4.78 -23.27 -23.30
C ALA A 167 4.60 -24.79 -23.14
N ARG A 168 5.65 -25.58 -23.43
CA ARG A 168 5.63 -27.05 -23.35
C ARG A 168 6.41 -27.59 -22.16
N MET A 169 7.03 -26.72 -21.38
CA MET A 169 7.57 -27.03 -20.07
C MET A 169 6.46 -27.12 -19.04
#